data_dff78ad7992e22bf153070de12ebe1a7
#
_entry.id   dff78ad7992e22bf153070de12ebe1a7
#
_cell.length_a   1.000
_cell.length_b   1.000
_cell.length_c   1.000
_cell.angle_alpha   90.00
_cell.angle_beta   90.00
_cell.angle_gamma   90.00
#
_symmetry.space_group_name_H-M   'P 1'
#
loop_
_entity.id
_entity.type
_entity.pdbx_description
1 polymer ?
#
loop_
_entity_poly.entity_id
_entity_poly.type
_entity_poly.pdbx_seq_one_letter_code
_entity_poly.pdbx_strand_id
1 'polypeptide(L)'
;MKFFVTGVGGQLGHDVMNELIKRGHEGVGSDIQEQYSGVEDGSEVTKAPYLSLDITDKEAVKRVIESVKPDAVIHCAAWTAVDMAEDDDKVAKVRAINAGGTQNIADVCKKLDCKMTYISTDYVFDGQGTEPWKPDCKDYKPMNVYGQTKLEGELAV
;
A
#
# COMPACT_ATOMS: atom_id res chain seq x y z
N MET A 1 3.70 16.89 -10.15
CA MET A 1 4.12 16.19 -8.91
C MET A 1 4.69 14.84 -9.29
N LYS A 2 5.62 14.34 -8.49
CA LYS A 2 6.20 13.01 -8.63
C LYS A 2 5.61 12.08 -7.58
N PHE A 3 5.03 10.97 -8.02
CA PHE A 3 4.41 9.97 -7.15
C PHE A 3 5.22 8.67 -7.15
N PHE A 4 5.29 8.03 -5.99
CA PHE A 4 5.76 6.67 -5.84
C PHE A 4 4.57 5.79 -5.48
N VAL A 5 4.27 4.77 -6.28
CA VAL A 5 3.09 3.91 -6.10
C VAL A 5 3.54 2.49 -5.84
N THR A 6 3.19 1.92 -4.69
CA THR A 6 3.47 0.52 -4.38
C THR A 6 2.30 -0.38 -4.78
N GLY A 7 2.57 -1.64 -5.07
CA GLY A 7 1.52 -2.59 -5.44
C GLY A 7 0.98 -2.39 -6.86
N VAL A 8 1.82 -1.90 -7.78
CA VAL A 8 1.40 -1.59 -9.16
C VAL A 8 1.10 -2.83 -10.00
N GLY A 9 1.53 -4.02 -9.59
CA GLY A 9 1.14 -5.29 -10.19
C GLY A 9 -0.29 -5.71 -9.87
N GLY A 10 -0.92 -5.11 -8.84
CA GLY A 10 -2.31 -5.31 -8.47
C GLY A 10 -3.26 -4.36 -9.20
N GLN A 11 -4.56 -4.66 -9.17
CA GLN A 11 -5.59 -3.90 -9.88
C GLN A 11 -5.57 -2.40 -9.54
N LEU A 12 -5.64 -2.07 -8.24
CA LEU A 12 -5.70 -0.66 -7.82
C LEU A 12 -4.43 0.11 -8.16
N GLY A 13 -3.25 -0.47 -7.90
CA GLY A 13 -1.98 0.19 -8.19
C GLY A 13 -1.77 0.43 -9.69
N HIS A 14 -2.21 -0.51 -10.53
CA HIS A 14 -2.26 -0.37 -11.98
C HIS A 14 -3.10 0.84 -12.41
N ASP A 15 -4.34 0.92 -11.94
CA ASP A 15 -5.26 2.00 -12.29
C ASP A 15 -4.80 3.36 -11.77
N VAL A 16 -4.26 3.40 -10.54
CA VAL A 16 -3.68 4.62 -9.94
C VAL A 16 -2.53 5.16 -10.81
N MET A 17 -1.59 4.30 -11.21
CA MET A 17 -0.48 4.73 -12.06
C MET A 17 -0.95 5.29 -13.40
N ASN A 18 -1.87 4.61 -14.06
CA ASN A 18 -2.44 5.07 -15.33
C ASN A 18 -3.13 6.43 -15.18
N GLU A 19 -3.94 6.61 -14.14
CA GLU A 19 -4.66 7.87 -13.92
C GLU A 19 -3.71 9.03 -13.54
N LEU A 20 -2.66 8.78 -12.76
CA LEU A 20 -1.64 9.78 -12.44
C LEU A 20 -0.94 10.30 -13.70
N ILE A 21 -0.50 9.39 -14.57
CA ILE A 21 0.20 9.75 -15.81
C ILE A 21 -0.75 10.48 -16.76
N LYS A 22 -1.98 10.01 -16.91
CA LYS A 22 -3.03 10.68 -17.68
C LYS A 22 -3.30 12.11 -17.23
N ARG A 23 -3.18 12.39 -15.92
CA ARG A 23 -3.30 13.75 -15.33
C ARG A 23 -2.02 14.58 -15.46
N GLY A 24 -1.00 14.09 -16.13
CA GLY A 24 0.26 14.80 -16.34
C GLY A 24 1.20 14.80 -15.13
N HIS A 25 1.07 13.80 -14.27
CA HIS A 25 2.00 13.58 -13.16
C HIS A 25 3.09 12.60 -13.55
N GLU A 26 4.23 12.68 -12.86
CA GLU A 26 5.30 11.69 -12.94
C GLU A 26 5.01 10.55 -11.96
N GLY A 27 5.00 9.31 -12.44
CA GLY A 27 4.78 8.11 -11.63
C GLY A 27 5.98 7.17 -11.68
N VAL A 28 6.37 6.64 -10.51
CA VAL A 28 7.32 5.53 -10.38
C VAL A 28 6.59 4.40 -9.69
N GLY A 29 6.46 3.26 -10.37
CA GLY A 29 5.77 2.08 -9.86
C GLY A 29 6.71 1.16 -9.08
N SER A 30 6.14 0.39 -8.16
CA SER A 30 6.88 -0.59 -7.37
C SER A 30 6.02 -1.79 -7.00
N ASP A 31 6.61 -2.97 -6.99
CA ASP A 31 6.05 -4.19 -6.45
C ASP A 31 7.18 -5.14 -6.03
N ILE A 32 6.84 -6.30 -5.44
CA ILE A 32 7.82 -7.28 -4.95
C ILE A 32 8.55 -8.02 -6.08
N GLN A 33 7.95 -8.15 -7.25
CA GLN A 33 8.55 -8.83 -8.39
C GLN A 33 9.74 -8.04 -8.96
N GLU A 34 10.71 -8.73 -9.55
CA GLU A 34 11.88 -8.06 -10.15
C GLU A 34 11.52 -7.14 -11.33
N GLN A 35 10.45 -7.48 -12.05
CA GLN A 35 9.90 -6.70 -13.16
C GLN A 35 8.40 -6.54 -12.96
N TYR A 36 7.82 -5.53 -13.62
CA TYR A 36 6.38 -5.35 -13.62
C TYR A 36 5.67 -6.65 -14.05
N SER A 37 4.74 -7.13 -13.24
CA SER A 37 4.03 -8.39 -13.42
C SER A 37 2.49 -8.24 -13.40
N GLY A 38 2.01 -7.02 -13.55
CA GLY A 38 0.58 -6.74 -13.68
C GLY A 38 0.05 -6.99 -15.09
N VAL A 39 -1.09 -6.41 -15.40
CA VAL A 39 -1.72 -6.57 -16.72
C VAL A 39 -0.87 -5.85 -17.80
N GLU A 40 -0.40 -6.61 -18.78
CA GLU A 40 0.33 -6.08 -19.94
C GLU A 40 -0.62 -5.66 -21.07
N ASP A 41 -1.37 -4.59 -20.84
CA ASP A 41 -2.36 -4.03 -21.78
C ASP A 41 -1.83 -2.88 -22.65
N GLY A 42 -0.53 -2.57 -22.51
CA GLY A 42 0.12 -1.47 -23.22
C GLY A 42 -0.21 -0.08 -22.66
N SER A 43 -0.90 -0.01 -21.52
CA SER A 43 -1.19 1.23 -20.81
C SER A 43 0.08 1.89 -20.24
N GLU A 44 -0.06 3.09 -19.68
CA GLU A 44 1.09 3.89 -19.26
C GLU A 44 1.89 3.26 -18.11
N VAL A 45 1.24 2.51 -17.22
CA VAL A 45 1.95 1.81 -16.13
C VAL A 45 2.97 0.80 -16.66
N THR A 46 2.70 0.14 -17.80
CA THR A 46 3.60 -0.85 -18.40
C THR A 46 4.87 -0.22 -18.99
N LYS A 47 4.87 1.09 -19.20
CA LYS A 47 5.98 1.89 -19.76
C LYS A 47 6.66 2.77 -18.71
N ALA A 48 6.02 2.94 -17.56
CA ALA A 48 6.51 3.81 -16.49
C ALA A 48 7.76 3.22 -15.82
N PRO A 49 8.62 4.04 -15.21
CA PRO A 49 9.69 3.56 -14.36
C PRO A 49 9.18 2.62 -13.28
N TYR A 50 9.83 1.47 -13.13
CA TYR A 50 9.48 0.44 -12.17
C TYR A 50 10.69 0.08 -11.30
N LEU A 51 10.47 -0.11 -10.01
CA LEU A 51 11.47 -0.53 -9.04
C LEU A 51 10.95 -1.72 -8.23
N SER A 52 11.70 -2.83 -8.24
CA SER A 52 11.42 -3.96 -7.36
C SER A 52 11.65 -3.55 -5.90
N LEU A 53 10.68 -3.85 -5.03
CA LEU A 53 10.74 -3.52 -3.61
C LEU A 53 9.92 -4.47 -2.77
N ASP A 54 10.57 -5.17 -1.85
CA ASP A 54 9.90 -5.79 -0.71
C ASP A 54 9.70 -4.73 0.38
N ILE A 55 8.44 -4.35 0.62
CA ILE A 55 8.09 -3.34 1.61
C ILE A 55 8.40 -3.79 3.05
N THR A 56 8.62 -5.08 3.29
CA THR A 56 9.02 -5.60 4.60
C THR A 56 10.51 -5.38 4.90
N ASP A 57 11.33 -5.13 3.88
CA ASP A 57 12.74 -4.75 4.03
C ASP A 57 12.86 -3.23 4.29
N LYS A 58 13.01 -2.86 5.55
CA LYS A 58 13.12 -1.46 5.99
C LYS A 58 14.22 -0.68 5.30
N GLU A 59 15.38 -1.29 5.11
CA GLU A 59 16.53 -0.62 4.48
C GLU A 59 16.34 -0.46 2.97
N ALA A 60 15.70 -1.43 2.31
CA ALA A 60 15.33 -1.31 0.90
C ALA A 60 14.29 -0.19 0.71
N VAL A 61 13.23 -0.15 1.53
CA VAL A 61 12.20 0.92 1.51
C VAL A 61 12.86 2.28 1.62
N LYS A 62 13.74 2.46 2.60
CA LYS A 62 14.47 3.71 2.80
C LYS A 62 15.29 4.09 1.57
N ARG A 63 16.15 3.18 1.07
CA ARG A 63 17.00 3.46 -0.10
C ARG A 63 16.20 3.84 -1.32
N VAL A 64 15.13 3.09 -1.61
CA VAL A 64 14.31 3.29 -2.81
C VAL A 64 13.58 4.62 -2.74
N ILE A 65 12.83 4.90 -1.67
CA ILE A 65 12.05 6.14 -1.56
C ILE A 65 12.97 7.37 -1.48
N GLU A 66 14.10 7.29 -0.75
CA GLU A 66 15.12 8.38 -0.72
C GLU A 66 15.74 8.63 -2.10
N SER A 67 15.90 7.59 -2.95
CA SER A 67 16.43 7.75 -4.32
C SER A 67 15.40 8.37 -5.27
N VAL A 68 14.13 8.00 -5.14
CA VAL A 68 13.03 8.52 -5.97
C VAL A 68 12.71 9.96 -5.61
N LYS A 69 12.75 10.33 -4.33
CA LYS A 69 12.37 11.65 -3.79
C LYS A 69 10.98 12.08 -4.28
N PRO A 70 9.93 11.30 -3.99
CA PRO A 70 8.58 11.63 -4.45
C PRO A 70 7.99 12.79 -3.63
N ASP A 71 7.05 13.52 -4.22
CA ASP A 71 6.21 14.49 -3.51
C ASP A 71 5.16 13.77 -2.66
N ALA A 72 4.73 12.59 -3.11
CA ALA A 72 3.76 11.76 -2.40
C ALA A 72 3.94 10.26 -2.71
N VAL A 73 3.63 9.42 -1.72
CA VAL A 73 3.53 7.97 -1.85
C VAL A 73 2.06 7.56 -1.83
N ILE A 74 1.63 6.73 -2.79
CA ILE A 74 0.33 6.04 -2.77
C ILE A 74 0.60 4.56 -2.50
N HIS A 75 0.23 4.10 -1.32
CA HIS A 75 0.54 2.77 -0.84
C HIS A 75 -0.63 1.81 -1.11
N CYS A 76 -0.55 1.07 -2.23
CA CYS A 76 -1.55 0.08 -2.63
C CYS A 76 -1.12 -1.37 -2.33
N ALA A 77 0.17 -1.62 -2.04
CA ALA A 77 0.63 -2.97 -1.71
C ALA A 77 0.04 -3.45 -0.39
N ALA A 78 -0.57 -4.62 -0.38
CA ALA A 78 -1.13 -5.27 0.80
C ALA A 78 -1.32 -6.77 0.57
N TRP A 79 -1.36 -7.53 1.63
CA TRP A 79 -1.95 -8.85 1.62
C TRP A 79 -3.47 -8.72 1.69
N THR A 80 -4.19 -9.15 0.66
CA THR A 80 -5.64 -8.98 0.53
C THR A 80 -6.44 -10.29 0.54
N ALA A 81 -5.76 -11.45 0.60
CA ALA A 81 -6.41 -12.75 0.72
C ALA A 81 -6.88 -12.96 2.17
N VAL A 82 -8.10 -12.47 2.47
CA VAL A 82 -8.68 -12.38 3.82
C VAL A 82 -8.72 -13.75 4.50
N ASP A 83 -9.29 -14.76 3.83
CA ASP A 83 -9.44 -16.10 4.40
C ASP A 83 -8.08 -16.77 4.66
N MET A 84 -7.13 -16.62 3.73
CA MET A 84 -5.78 -17.15 3.90
C MET A 84 -4.99 -16.44 5.02
N ALA A 85 -5.39 -15.24 5.39
CA ALA A 85 -4.74 -14.51 6.50
C ALA A 85 -4.97 -15.18 7.86
N GLU A 86 -6.01 -16.02 7.98
CA GLU A 86 -6.33 -16.77 9.19
C GLU A 86 -5.48 -18.04 9.36
N ASP A 87 -4.76 -18.49 8.33
CA ASP A 87 -3.86 -19.63 8.44
C ASP A 87 -2.72 -19.32 9.41
N ASP A 88 -2.50 -20.13 10.42
CA ASP A 88 -1.50 -19.93 11.48
C ASP A 88 -0.10 -19.63 10.94
N ASP A 89 0.28 -20.29 9.84
CA ASP A 89 1.58 -20.12 9.18
C ASP A 89 1.69 -18.83 8.34
N LYS A 90 0.58 -18.12 8.12
CA LYS A 90 0.50 -16.87 7.35
C LYS A 90 0.41 -15.61 8.21
N VAL A 91 -0.15 -15.69 9.41
CA VAL A 91 -0.41 -14.53 10.28
C VAL A 91 0.80 -13.61 10.41
N ALA A 92 1.98 -14.17 10.68
CA ALA A 92 3.21 -13.38 10.83
C ALA A 92 3.58 -12.64 9.52
N LYS A 93 3.43 -13.29 8.38
CA LYS A 93 3.71 -12.72 7.06
C LYS A 93 2.69 -11.62 6.71
N VAL A 94 1.41 -11.86 6.96
CA VAL A 94 0.34 -10.88 6.74
C VAL A 94 0.62 -9.62 7.54
N ARG A 95 0.96 -9.76 8.83
CA ARG A 95 1.30 -8.62 9.70
C ARG A 95 2.56 -7.90 9.23
N ALA A 96 3.60 -8.63 8.83
CA ALA A 96 4.82 -8.03 8.31
C ALA A 96 4.54 -7.17 7.06
N ILE A 97 3.64 -7.62 6.17
CA ILE A 97 3.26 -6.87 4.96
C ILE A 97 2.35 -5.68 5.32
N ASN A 98 1.18 -5.94 5.94
CA ASN A 98 0.13 -4.94 6.09
C ASN A 98 0.47 -3.87 7.15
N ALA A 99 1.10 -4.27 8.26
CA ALA A 99 1.49 -3.36 9.32
C ALA A 99 2.96 -2.93 9.19
N GLY A 100 3.89 -3.88 9.17
CA GLY A 100 5.32 -3.60 9.13
C GLY A 100 5.75 -2.84 7.87
N GLY A 101 5.31 -3.29 6.69
CA GLY A 101 5.59 -2.64 5.41
C GLY A 101 5.03 -1.21 5.35
N THR A 102 3.80 -1.02 5.85
CA THR A 102 3.18 0.32 5.95
C THR A 102 3.98 1.22 6.89
N GLN A 103 4.38 0.73 8.07
CA GLN A 103 5.21 1.48 9.02
C GLN A 103 6.56 1.89 8.40
N ASN A 104 7.22 0.97 7.67
CA ASN A 104 8.49 1.29 7.01
C ASN A 104 8.35 2.46 6.02
N ILE A 105 7.27 2.48 5.23
CA ILE A 105 6.98 3.56 4.28
C ILE A 105 6.64 4.85 5.02
N ALA A 106 5.78 4.80 6.04
CA ALA A 106 5.37 5.97 6.84
C ALA A 106 6.58 6.63 7.51
N ASP A 107 7.50 5.85 8.10
CA ASP A 107 8.74 6.35 8.71
C ASP A 107 9.59 7.16 7.71
N VAL A 108 9.72 6.67 6.47
CA VAL A 108 10.49 7.35 5.43
C VAL A 108 9.76 8.60 4.93
N CYS A 109 8.45 8.51 4.69
CA CYS A 109 7.64 9.65 4.28
C CYS A 109 7.71 10.79 5.30
N LYS A 110 7.58 10.47 6.59
CA LYS A 110 7.74 11.43 7.69
C LYS A 110 9.10 12.10 7.69
N LYS A 111 10.18 11.33 7.48
CA LYS A 111 11.55 11.86 7.45
C LYS A 111 11.80 12.80 6.26
N LEU A 112 11.18 12.50 5.10
CA LEU A 112 11.33 13.28 3.87
C LEU A 112 10.31 14.42 3.75
N ASP A 113 9.41 14.60 4.70
CA ASP A 113 8.25 15.50 4.62
C ASP A 113 7.41 15.23 3.36
N CYS A 114 7.27 13.95 3.02
CA CYS A 114 6.55 13.45 1.85
C CYS A 114 5.13 13.04 2.25
N LYS A 115 4.14 13.40 1.47
CA LYS A 115 2.75 12.97 1.72
C LYS A 115 2.61 11.47 1.53
N MET A 116 1.74 10.84 2.33
CA MET A 116 1.39 9.43 2.17
C MET A 116 -0.12 9.26 2.10
N THR A 117 -0.58 8.44 1.14
CA THR A 117 -1.95 7.93 1.09
C THR A 117 -1.90 6.42 1.34
N TYR A 118 -2.61 5.97 2.36
CA TYR A 118 -2.77 4.57 2.71
C TYR A 118 -4.17 4.09 2.34
N ILE A 119 -4.27 2.90 1.77
CA ILE A 119 -5.56 2.28 1.44
C ILE A 119 -5.96 1.37 2.60
N SER A 120 -6.92 1.81 3.40
CA SER A 120 -7.50 1.03 4.49
C SER A 120 -8.69 0.18 4.04
N THR A 121 -9.49 -0.30 4.96
CA THR A 121 -10.64 -1.20 4.73
C THR A 121 -11.70 -0.99 5.82
N ASP A 122 -12.95 -1.29 5.52
CA ASP A 122 -14.03 -1.38 6.51
C ASP A 122 -13.91 -2.57 7.47
N TYR A 123 -13.05 -3.56 7.15
CA TYR A 123 -12.72 -4.66 8.08
C TYR A 123 -12.03 -4.20 9.39
N VAL A 124 -11.67 -2.93 9.50
CA VAL A 124 -11.21 -2.34 10.78
C VAL A 124 -12.34 -2.19 11.80
N PHE A 125 -13.58 -2.33 11.37
CA PHE A 125 -14.80 -2.29 12.19
C PHE A 125 -15.43 -3.69 12.32
N ASP A 126 -16.46 -3.82 13.18
CA ASP A 126 -17.16 -5.08 13.44
C ASP A 126 -18.24 -5.43 12.41
N GLY A 127 -18.50 -4.58 11.44
CA GLY A 127 -19.53 -4.80 10.42
C GLY A 127 -20.96 -4.74 10.95
N GLN A 128 -21.18 -4.29 12.18
CA GLN A 128 -22.52 -4.23 12.79
C GLN A 128 -23.15 -2.85 12.55
N GLY A 129 -24.48 -2.86 12.48
CA GLY A 129 -25.26 -1.64 12.29
C GLY A 129 -25.78 -1.47 10.87
N THR A 130 -26.55 -0.40 10.66
CA THR A 130 -27.23 -0.08 9.38
C THR A 130 -26.81 1.27 8.82
N GLU A 131 -26.07 2.05 9.60
CA GLU A 131 -25.59 3.36 9.20
C GLU A 131 -24.12 3.28 8.70
N PRO A 132 -23.76 4.04 7.66
CA PRO A 132 -22.38 4.11 7.19
C PRO A 132 -21.44 4.64 8.29
N TRP A 133 -20.24 4.07 8.36
CA TRP A 133 -19.18 4.57 9.23
C TRP A 133 -18.75 5.98 8.83
N LYS A 134 -18.55 6.85 9.82
CA LYS A 134 -18.06 8.21 9.58
C LYS A 134 -16.54 8.20 9.42
N PRO A 135 -15.96 9.14 8.62
CA PRO A 135 -14.51 9.20 8.39
C PRO A 135 -13.67 9.38 9.66
N ASP A 136 -14.22 9.95 10.72
CA ASP A 136 -13.57 10.19 12.01
C ASP A 136 -13.90 9.13 13.08
N CYS A 137 -14.64 8.07 12.70
CA CYS A 137 -14.97 6.97 13.60
C CYS A 137 -13.71 6.21 14.01
N LYS A 138 -13.55 6.02 15.34
CA LYS A 138 -12.45 5.27 15.94
C LYS A 138 -12.92 4.06 16.75
N ASP A 139 -14.18 3.66 16.59
CA ASP A 139 -14.73 2.47 17.25
C ASP A 139 -14.26 1.19 16.55
N TYR A 140 -12.93 1.06 16.43
CA TYR A 140 -12.29 -0.07 15.77
C TYR A 140 -12.57 -1.39 16.49
N LYS A 141 -13.01 -2.40 15.74
CA LYS A 141 -13.26 -3.75 16.22
C LYS A 141 -13.02 -4.78 15.10
N PRO A 142 -11.78 -4.92 14.62
CA PRO A 142 -11.50 -5.88 13.57
C PRO A 142 -11.80 -7.31 14.03
N MET A 143 -12.49 -8.06 13.20
CA MET A 143 -12.98 -9.41 13.51
C MET A 143 -12.08 -10.51 12.97
N ASN A 144 -11.05 -10.17 12.20
CA ASN A 144 -10.14 -11.13 11.57
C ASN A 144 -8.71 -10.57 11.47
N VAL A 145 -7.75 -11.43 11.15
CA VAL A 145 -6.33 -11.07 11.04
C VAL A 145 -6.09 -10.01 9.96
N TYR A 146 -6.78 -10.11 8.82
CA TYR A 146 -6.69 -9.09 7.77
C TYR A 146 -7.08 -7.70 8.30
N GLY A 147 -8.27 -7.56 8.88
CA GLY A 147 -8.74 -6.30 9.46
C GLY A 147 -7.82 -5.76 10.55
N GLN A 148 -7.35 -6.64 11.45
CA GLN A 148 -6.42 -6.25 12.52
C GLN A 148 -5.11 -5.71 11.96
N THR A 149 -4.50 -6.40 11.00
CA THR A 149 -3.21 -5.98 10.42
C THR A 149 -3.35 -4.72 9.55
N LYS A 150 -4.50 -4.54 8.89
CA LYS A 150 -4.82 -3.30 8.18
C LYS A 150 -5.01 -2.12 9.13
N LEU A 151 -5.67 -2.33 10.27
CA LEU A 151 -5.78 -1.31 11.32
C LEU A 151 -4.42 -0.92 11.89
N GLU A 152 -3.56 -1.90 12.19
CA GLU A 152 -2.19 -1.64 12.64
C GLU A 152 -1.43 -0.74 11.63
N GLY A 153 -1.62 -0.98 10.32
CA GLY A 153 -1.08 -0.12 9.26
C GLY A 153 -1.69 1.28 9.22
N GLU A 154 -3.01 1.40 9.40
CA GLU A 154 -3.71 2.70 9.48
C GLU A 154 -3.17 3.56 10.62
N LEU A 155 -2.94 2.95 11.78
CA LEU A 155 -2.43 3.64 12.96
C LEU A 155 -0.94 4.03 12.85
N ALA A 156 -0.21 3.49 11.88
CA ALA A 156 1.19 3.82 11.59
C ALA A 156 1.35 5.08 10.72
N VAL A 157 0.29 5.52 10.03
CA VAL A 157 0.28 6.67 9.10
C VAL A 157 -0.21 7.92 9.79
#